data_2aeee0e3deaaffe16edbd9a7274294dd
#
_entry.id   2aeee0e3deaaffe16edbd9a7274294dd
#
_cell.length_a   1.000
_cell.length_b   1.000
_cell.length_c   1.000
_cell.angle_alpha   90.00
_cell.angle_beta   90.00
_cell.angle_gamma   90.00
#
_symmetry.space_group_name_H-M   'P 1'
#
loop_
_entity.id
_entity.type
_entity.pdbx_description
1 polymer ?
#
loop_
_entity_poly.entity_id
_entity_poly.type
_entity_poly.pdbx_seq_one_letter_code
_entity_poly.pdbx_strand_id
1 'polypeptide(L)'
;LVYAPEALERPREIPADIIVGAMRRGVLDTNAAARLATSHFQSTTNGDLKRALEFTHDEYQDIDAHCKGKGIAWFASPWDEESVDFLEQFRPPAYKVASASLTDDGLLRHIRAQGRPVILSTGMSIMEEIGHAVAVLGTERLILLHCTSTYPSAFDELNLSAIQTLRDRFDVPVGYSGHEKGVYPSVFAVAHGACLVERHITLDRTMWGTDQAASLEPKGIRTLVKAIRLYETVRGDGIKKVYPSEIPIMKKLRRKGLNLTDESAI
;
A
#
# COMPACT_ATOMS: atom_id res chain seq x y z
N LEU A 1 -3.16 3.05 2.35
CA LEU A 1 -1.73 2.75 2.53
C LEU A 1 -1.37 2.79 4.02
N VAL A 2 -0.66 1.79 4.52
CA VAL A 2 -0.12 1.76 5.87
C VAL A 2 1.40 1.73 5.74
N TYR A 3 2.07 2.64 6.40
CA TYR A 3 3.50 2.90 6.27
C TYR A 3 4.27 2.45 7.52
N ALA A 4 5.45 1.85 7.33
CA ALA A 4 6.42 1.52 8.37
C ALA A 4 7.59 2.51 8.31
N PRO A 5 7.74 3.43 9.30
CA PRO A 5 8.63 4.58 9.21
C PRO A 5 10.12 4.25 9.08
N GLU A 6 10.55 3.10 9.60
CA GLU A 6 11.97 2.73 9.71
C GLU A 6 12.61 2.21 8.41
N ALA A 7 11.79 1.91 7.38
CA ALA A 7 12.30 1.38 6.11
C ALA A 7 12.85 2.45 5.16
N LEU A 8 12.70 3.73 5.51
CA LEU A 8 13.13 4.86 4.69
C LEU A 8 14.14 5.72 5.44
N GLU A 9 15.40 5.34 5.42
CA GLU A 9 16.46 6.30 5.74
C GLU A 9 16.63 7.38 4.64
N ARG A 10 15.86 7.34 3.54
CA ARG A 10 15.75 8.36 2.45
C ARG A 10 14.46 8.15 1.63
N PRO A 11 13.67 9.22 1.36
CA PRO A 11 13.68 10.62 1.78
C PRO A 11 12.63 10.98 2.85
N ARG A 12 12.94 11.96 3.69
CA ARG A 12 12.12 12.50 4.79
C ARG A 12 10.88 13.29 4.38
N GLU A 13 10.34 13.13 3.17
CA GLU A 13 9.32 14.04 2.63
C GLU A 13 7.91 13.46 2.51
N ILE A 14 7.70 12.16 2.80
CA ILE A 14 6.35 11.59 2.88
C ILE A 14 5.97 11.51 4.36
N PRO A 15 4.94 12.25 4.82
CA PRO A 15 4.50 12.15 6.22
C PRO A 15 4.15 10.71 6.58
N ALA A 16 4.55 10.28 7.79
CA ALA A 16 4.41 8.91 8.29
C ALA A 16 2.95 8.50 8.62
N ASP A 17 1.96 9.29 8.18
CA ASP A 17 0.56 9.07 8.51
C ASP A 17 -0.18 8.33 7.39
N ILE A 18 -1.27 7.68 7.75
CA ILE A 18 -2.07 6.82 6.89
C ILE A 18 -2.44 7.57 5.60
N ILE A 19 -1.94 7.06 4.47
CA ILE A 19 -2.32 7.54 3.15
C ILE A 19 -3.52 6.70 2.69
N VAL A 20 -4.68 7.33 2.49
CA VAL A 20 -5.87 6.66 1.98
C VAL A 20 -5.88 6.82 0.46
N GLY A 21 -5.65 5.73 -0.25
CA GLY A 21 -5.79 5.67 -1.71
C GLY A 21 -7.26 5.82 -2.13
N ALA A 22 -7.48 6.27 -3.36
CA ALA A 22 -8.76 6.67 -3.96
C ALA A 22 -10.00 6.02 -3.36
N MET A 23 -10.85 6.83 -2.72
CA MET A 23 -12.20 6.43 -2.36
C MET A 23 -13.04 6.37 -3.64
N ARG A 24 -13.60 5.22 -3.95
CA ARG A 24 -14.62 5.12 -5.00
C ARG A 24 -15.94 5.70 -4.48
N ARG A 25 -16.72 6.32 -5.37
CA ARG A 25 -17.96 7.05 -5.08
C ARG A 25 -18.96 6.30 -4.17
N GLY A 26 -19.00 4.98 -4.21
CA GLY A 26 -19.85 4.16 -3.33
C GLY A 26 -19.57 4.27 -1.83
N VAL A 27 -18.47 4.90 -1.43
CA VAL A 27 -18.11 5.13 -0.03
C VAL A 27 -18.66 6.46 0.49
N LEU A 28 -18.90 7.44 -0.40
CA LEU A 28 -19.37 8.77 -0.03
C LEU A 28 -20.87 8.97 -0.27
N ASP A 29 -21.47 8.24 -1.21
CA ASP A 29 -22.89 8.39 -1.56
C ASP A 29 -23.61 7.04 -1.70
N THR A 30 -24.30 6.62 -0.62
CA THR A 30 -25.20 5.45 -0.63
C THR A 30 -26.33 5.60 -1.65
N ASN A 31 -26.68 6.84 -2.06
CA ASN A 31 -27.73 7.08 -3.06
C ASN A 31 -27.21 6.88 -4.50
N ALA A 32 -25.91 7.06 -4.77
CA ALA A 32 -25.34 6.74 -6.08
C ALA A 32 -25.29 5.23 -6.31
N ALA A 33 -24.93 4.45 -5.29
CA ALA A 33 -25.01 2.98 -5.36
C ALA A 33 -26.45 2.48 -5.55
N ALA A 34 -27.44 3.11 -4.90
CA ALA A 34 -28.86 2.81 -5.08
C ALA A 34 -29.38 3.18 -6.48
N ARG A 35 -28.91 4.33 -7.05
CA ARG A 35 -29.25 4.74 -8.42
C ARG A 35 -28.70 3.78 -9.47
N LEU A 36 -27.48 3.24 -9.25
CA LEU A 36 -26.88 2.23 -10.13
C LEU A 36 -27.56 0.87 -10.01
N ALA A 37 -28.01 0.48 -8.82
CA ALA A 37 -28.74 -0.76 -8.59
C ALA A 37 -30.16 -0.78 -9.23
N THR A 38 -30.74 0.39 -9.49
CA THR A 38 -32.05 0.52 -10.14
C THR A 38 -31.99 0.70 -11.66
N SER A 39 -30.79 1.01 -12.23
CA SER A 39 -30.61 1.09 -13.68
C SER A 39 -30.28 -0.28 -14.25
N HIS A 40 -31.24 -0.88 -14.96
CA HIS A 40 -31.22 -2.13 -15.73
C HIS A 40 -29.85 -2.79 -15.96
N PHE A 41 -29.53 -3.81 -15.18
CA PHE A 41 -28.28 -4.56 -15.11
C PHE A 41 -27.87 -5.35 -16.37
N GLN A 42 -28.67 -5.36 -17.44
CA GLN A 42 -28.46 -6.27 -18.57
C GLN A 42 -27.67 -5.70 -19.76
N SER A 43 -27.20 -4.44 -19.70
CA SER A 43 -26.48 -3.81 -20.81
C SER A 43 -25.37 -2.84 -20.41
N THR A 44 -24.84 -2.87 -19.17
CA THR A 44 -23.80 -1.93 -18.73
C THR A 44 -22.42 -2.43 -19.17
N THR A 45 -21.72 -1.65 -19.98
CA THR A 45 -20.32 -1.92 -20.34
C THR A 45 -19.39 -1.54 -19.17
N ASN A 46 -18.17 -2.07 -19.17
CA ASN A 46 -17.13 -1.66 -18.21
C ASN A 46 -16.87 -0.14 -18.24
N GLY A 47 -16.99 0.47 -19.43
CA GLY A 47 -16.89 1.93 -19.60
C GLY A 47 -18.02 2.69 -18.90
N ASP A 48 -19.25 2.19 -18.94
CA ASP A 48 -20.38 2.81 -18.26
C ASP A 48 -20.21 2.75 -16.74
N LEU A 49 -19.71 1.62 -16.26
CA LEU A 49 -19.36 1.46 -14.85
C LEU A 49 -18.31 2.48 -14.40
N LYS A 50 -17.23 2.62 -15.15
CA LYS A 50 -16.16 3.56 -14.83
C LYS A 50 -16.67 5.00 -14.82
N ARG A 51 -17.41 5.41 -15.86
CA ARG A 51 -18.03 6.75 -15.92
C ARG A 51 -18.97 7.04 -14.76
N ALA A 52 -19.73 6.04 -14.33
CA ALA A 52 -20.65 6.19 -13.20
C ALA A 52 -19.93 6.30 -11.83
N LEU A 53 -18.69 5.84 -11.74
CA LEU A 53 -17.85 5.88 -10.53
C LEU A 53 -16.83 7.03 -10.54
N GLU A 54 -16.74 7.79 -11.65
CA GLU A 54 -15.84 8.94 -11.77
C GLU A 54 -16.32 10.07 -10.86
N PHE A 55 -15.37 10.73 -10.19
CA PHE A 55 -15.65 11.90 -9.38
C PHE A 55 -15.60 13.18 -10.23
N THR A 56 -16.48 14.11 -9.95
CA THR A 56 -16.45 15.48 -10.48
C THR A 56 -15.36 16.31 -9.79
N HIS A 57 -15.00 17.44 -10.37
CA HIS A 57 -14.07 18.38 -9.78
C HIS A 57 -14.49 18.82 -8.36
N ASP A 58 -15.78 19.10 -8.15
CA ASP A 58 -16.31 19.53 -6.84
C ASP A 58 -16.18 18.41 -5.79
N GLU A 59 -16.42 17.17 -6.20
CA GLU A 59 -16.23 16.00 -5.32
C GLU A 59 -14.74 15.80 -4.96
N TYR A 60 -13.80 16.08 -5.87
CA TYR A 60 -12.37 16.11 -5.54
C TYR A 60 -12.01 17.22 -4.57
N GLN A 61 -12.63 18.41 -4.66
CA GLN A 61 -12.47 19.49 -3.68
C GLN A 61 -12.98 19.05 -2.30
N ASP A 62 -14.13 18.38 -2.24
CA ASP A 62 -14.70 17.86 -0.99
C ASP A 62 -13.78 16.80 -0.36
N ILE A 63 -13.22 15.88 -1.17
CA ILE A 63 -12.24 14.89 -0.73
C ILE A 63 -11.00 15.59 -0.15
N ASP A 64 -10.47 16.58 -0.86
CA ASP A 64 -9.29 17.33 -0.44
C ASP A 64 -9.53 18.06 0.89
N ALA A 65 -10.64 18.78 1.00
CA ALA A 65 -11.02 19.48 2.22
C ALA A 65 -11.23 18.51 3.40
N HIS A 66 -11.89 17.37 3.15
CA HIS A 66 -12.13 16.35 4.17
C HIS A 66 -10.82 15.73 4.66
N CYS A 67 -9.93 15.33 3.75
CA CYS A 67 -8.65 14.71 4.09
C CYS A 67 -7.75 15.71 4.86
N LYS A 68 -7.68 16.97 4.42
CA LYS A 68 -6.98 18.05 5.14
C LYS A 68 -7.53 18.24 6.55
N GLY A 69 -8.86 18.26 6.71
CA GLY A 69 -9.50 18.38 8.02
C GLY A 69 -9.25 17.19 8.95
N LYS A 70 -8.90 16.02 8.40
CA LYS A 70 -8.53 14.80 9.15
C LYS A 70 -7.02 14.65 9.34
N GLY A 71 -6.19 15.50 8.74
CA GLY A 71 -4.74 15.31 8.73
C GLY A 71 -4.28 14.07 7.98
N ILE A 72 -5.02 13.66 6.93
CA ILE A 72 -4.72 12.47 6.12
C ILE A 72 -4.30 12.94 4.73
N ALA A 73 -3.13 12.48 4.28
CA ALA A 73 -2.72 12.68 2.90
C ALA A 73 -3.55 11.81 1.95
N TRP A 74 -3.89 12.33 0.78
CA TRP A 74 -4.57 11.59 -0.27
C TRP A 74 -3.88 11.81 -1.62
N PHE A 75 -4.02 10.86 -2.50
CA PHE A 75 -3.61 10.94 -3.90
C PHE A 75 -4.43 9.94 -4.74
N ALA A 76 -4.37 10.07 -6.05
CA ALA A 76 -5.05 9.19 -6.98
C ALA A 76 -4.06 8.53 -7.97
N SER A 77 -4.55 7.52 -8.69
CA SER A 77 -3.84 6.91 -9.82
C SER A 77 -4.38 7.54 -11.11
N PRO A 78 -3.63 8.41 -11.79
CA PRO A 78 -3.99 8.87 -13.12
C PRO A 78 -3.81 7.73 -14.13
N TRP A 79 -4.63 7.74 -15.19
CA TRP A 79 -4.59 6.75 -16.27
C TRP A 79 -4.23 7.37 -17.62
N ASP A 80 -4.04 8.69 -17.65
CA ASP A 80 -3.65 9.51 -18.79
C ASP A 80 -3.00 10.82 -18.31
N GLU A 81 -2.38 11.56 -19.22
CA GLU A 81 -1.67 12.79 -18.92
C GLU A 81 -2.62 13.92 -18.48
N GLU A 82 -3.84 13.99 -19.03
CA GLU A 82 -4.84 14.99 -18.62
C GLU A 82 -5.24 14.80 -17.16
N SER A 83 -5.36 13.55 -16.73
CA SER A 83 -5.62 13.20 -15.31
C SER A 83 -4.46 13.60 -14.38
N VAL A 84 -3.21 13.53 -14.86
CA VAL A 84 -2.04 14.04 -14.11
C VAL A 84 -2.15 15.53 -13.92
N ASP A 85 -2.40 16.29 -15.00
CA ASP A 85 -2.53 17.75 -14.98
C ASP A 85 -3.72 18.19 -14.12
N PHE A 86 -4.82 17.45 -14.17
CA PHE A 86 -5.96 17.65 -13.27
C PHE A 86 -5.58 17.49 -11.79
N LEU A 87 -4.84 16.43 -11.44
CA LEU A 87 -4.46 16.14 -10.05
C LEU A 87 -3.46 17.16 -9.49
N GLU A 88 -2.62 17.78 -10.32
CA GLU A 88 -1.67 18.82 -9.88
C GLU A 88 -2.36 20.03 -9.22
N GLN A 89 -3.62 20.32 -9.54
CA GLN A 89 -4.40 21.36 -8.88
C GLN A 89 -4.53 21.15 -7.37
N PHE A 90 -4.51 19.88 -6.93
CA PHE A 90 -4.60 19.46 -5.52
C PHE A 90 -3.24 19.28 -4.86
N ARG A 91 -2.14 19.39 -5.61
CA ARG A 91 -0.76 19.19 -5.12
C ARG A 91 -0.59 17.86 -4.39
N PRO A 92 -0.82 16.72 -5.04
CA PRO A 92 -0.75 15.41 -4.38
C PRO A 92 0.65 15.16 -3.81
N PRO A 93 0.78 14.49 -2.65
CA PRO A 93 2.09 14.21 -2.04
C PRO A 93 2.92 13.21 -2.87
N ALA A 94 2.27 12.39 -3.69
CA ALA A 94 2.89 11.39 -4.55
C ALA A 94 1.92 11.02 -5.69
N TYR A 95 2.43 10.40 -6.74
CA TYR A 95 1.64 9.73 -7.75
C TYR A 95 1.64 8.22 -7.56
N LYS A 96 0.48 7.59 -7.67
CA LYS A 96 0.34 6.15 -7.75
C LYS A 96 0.17 5.74 -9.21
N VAL A 97 1.03 4.83 -9.67
CA VAL A 97 0.89 4.20 -10.98
C VAL A 97 0.36 2.78 -10.79
N ALA A 98 -0.80 2.50 -11.37
CA ALA A 98 -1.38 1.17 -11.35
C ALA A 98 -0.56 0.19 -12.20
N SER A 99 -0.60 -1.10 -11.88
CA SER A 99 0.12 -2.15 -12.63
C SER A 99 -0.19 -2.12 -14.14
N ALA A 100 -1.43 -1.82 -14.51
CA ALA A 100 -1.85 -1.75 -15.90
C ALA A 100 -1.18 -0.62 -16.71
N SER A 101 -0.65 0.40 -16.04
CA SER A 101 0.03 1.53 -16.67
C SER A 101 1.56 1.45 -16.60
N LEU A 102 2.11 0.34 -16.08
CA LEU A 102 3.55 0.17 -15.93
C LEU A 102 4.30 0.27 -17.26
N THR A 103 3.69 -0.16 -18.36
CA THR A 103 4.27 -0.16 -19.70
C THR A 103 3.94 1.09 -20.52
N ASP A 104 3.27 2.08 -19.92
CA ASP A 104 2.93 3.34 -20.58
C ASP A 104 4.02 4.38 -20.35
N ASP A 105 5.01 4.39 -21.21
CA ASP A 105 6.15 5.31 -21.16
C ASP A 105 5.76 6.78 -21.22
N GLY A 106 4.70 7.13 -21.96
CA GLY A 106 4.20 8.50 -22.08
C GLY A 106 3.73 9.01 -20.74
N LEU A 107 2.81 8.26 -20.11
CA LEU A 107 2.27 8.57 -18.80
C LEU A 107 3.37 8.57 -17.73
N LEU A 108 4.29 7.61 -17.76
CA LEU A 108 5.39 7.55 -16.78
C LEU A 108 6.30 8.79 -16.84
N ARG A 109 6.68 9.24 -18.06
CA ARG A 109 7.47 10.46 -18.23
C ARG A 109 6.71 11.70 -17.81
N HIS A 110 5.42 11.78 -18.12
CA HIS A 110 4.58 12.92 -17.75
C HIS A 110 4.45 13.04 -16.22
N ILE A 111 4.19 11.91 -15.53
CA ILE A 111 4.17 11.85 -14.07
C ILE A 111 5.54 12.25 -13.48
N ARG A 112 6.64 11.72 -14.04
CA ARG A 112 7.99 12.03 -13.52
C ARG A 112 8.30 13.52 -13.66
N ALA A 113 7.86 14.16 -14.74
CA ALA A 113 8.06 15.59 -14.98
C ALA A 113 7.44 16.49 -13.89
N GLN A 114 6.42 16.01 -13.16
CA GLN A 114 5.83 16.74 -12.04
C GLN A 114 6.77 16.82 -10.81
N GLY A 115 7.86 16.07 -10.80
CA GLY A 115 8.89 16.15 -9.75
C GLY A 115 8.45 15.58 -8.39
N ARG A 116 7.36 14.84 -8.31
CA ARG A 116 6.85 14.22 -7.08
C ARG A 116 7.32 12.78 -6.90
N PRO A 117 7.28 12.22 -5.68
CA PRO A 117 7.46 10.80 -5.46
C PRO A 117 6.49 9.96 -6.30
N VAL A 118 6.96 8.80 -6.78
CA VAL A 118 6.14 7.87 -7.57
C VAL A 118 6.07 6.52 -6.86
N ILE A 119 4.88 5.97 -6.76
CA ILE A 119 4.60 4.64 -6.21
C ILE A 119 4.10 3.78 -7.39
N LEU A 120 4.93 2.86 -7.88
CA LEU A 120 4.65 2.02 -9.04
C LEU A 120 4.31 0.60 -8.62
N SER A 121 3.12 0.12 -8.95
CA SER A 121 2.73 -1.29 -8.81
C SER A 121 3.25 -2.14 -9.96
N THR A 122 3.75 -3.35 -9.65
CA THR A 122 4.47 -4.24 -10.58
C THR A 122 3.69 -5.51 -10.95
N GLY A 123 2.38 -5.56 -10.70
CA GLY A 123 1.54 -6.71 -11.08
C GLY A 123 1.44 -6.85 -12.60
N MET A 124 1.19 -8.08 -13.07
CA MET A 124 1.10 -8.43 -14.49
C MET A 124 2.38 -8.15 -15.30
N SER A 125 3.53 -7.96 -14.63
CA SER A 125 4.77 -7.56 -15.29
C SER A 125 5.91 -8.52 -14.95
N ILE A 126 6.76 -8.75 -15.93
CA ILE A 126 8.02 -9.48 -15.76
C ILE A 126 9.15 -8.51 -15.37
N MET A 127 10.29 -9.06 -14.94
CA MET A 127 11.42 -8.28 -14.44
C MET A 127 11.98 -7.30 -15.46
N GLU A 128 11.95 -7.64 -16.75
CA GLU A 128 12.41 -6.81 -17.85
C GLU A 128 11.53 -5.57 -18.05
N GLU A 129 10.21 -5.74 -17.98
CA GLU A 129 9.24 -4.63 -18.07
C GLU A 129 9.36 -3.70 -16.86
N ILE A 130 9.50 -4.26 -15.65
CA ILE A 130 9.75 -3.46 -14.44
C ILE A 130 11.06 -2.69 -14.57
N GLY A 131 12.12 -3.33 -15.06
CA GLY A 131 13.42 -2.69 -15.29
C GLY A 131 13.33 -1.54 -16.29
N HIS A 132 12.55 -1.69 -17.35
CA HIS A 132 12.29 -0.63 -18.33
C HIS A 132 11.55 0.55 -17.66
N ALA A 133 10.47 0.29 -16.93
CA ALA A 133 9.71 1.33 -16.23
C ALA A 133 10.56 2.09 -15.20
N VAL A 134 11.42 1.37 -14.46
CA VAL A 134 12.40 1.97 -13.54
C VAL A 134 13.40 2.86 -14.29
N ALA A 135 13.86 2.44 -15.47
CA ALA A 135 14.77 3.25 -16.27
C ALA A 135 14.10 4.54 -16.80
N VAL A 136 12.81 4.48 -17.13
CA VAL A 136 12.01 5.65 -17.56
C VAL A 136 11.78 6.62 -16.40
N LEU A 137 11.43 6.10 -15.21
CA LEU A 137 11.13 6.90 -14.02
C LEU A 137 12.40 7.39 -13.29
N GLY A 138 13.51 6.67 -13.39
CA GLY A 138 14.65 6.83 -12.49
C GLY A 138 14.35 6.30 -11.07
N THR A 139 15.38 6.06 -10.28
CA THR A 139 15.26 5.51 -8.92
C THR A 139 15.00 6.56 -7.86
N GLU A 140 15.27 7.83 -8.15
CA GLU A 140 15.06 8.91 -7.19
C GLU A 140 13.57 9.07 -6.85
N ARG A 141 13.23 9.03 -5.57
CA ARG A 141 11.84 9.13 -5.07
C ARG A 141 10.87 8.12 -5.72
N LEU A 142 11.36 6.92 -6.03
CA LEU A 142 10.57 5.81 -6.54
C LEU A 142 10.35 4.76 -5.45
N ILE A 143 9.12 4.29 -5.29
CA ILE A 143 8.75 3.13 -4.49
C ILE A 143 8.10 2.11 -5.43
N LEU A 144 8.58 0.87 -5.42
CA LEU A 144 7.93 -0.22 -6.13
C LEU A 144 6.96 -0.94 -5.18
N LEU A 145 5.83 -1.41 -5.69
CA LEU A 145 4.92 -2.28 -4.95
C LEU A 145 4.90 -3.65 -5.64
N HIS A 146 5.37 -4.67 -4.94
CA HIS A 146 5.09 -6.04 -5.36
C HIS A 146 3.60 -6.32 -5.25
N CYS A 147 2.98 -6.88 -6.28
CA CYS A 147 1.58 -7.28 -6.24
C CYS A 147 1.26 -8.38 -7.27
N THR A 148 0.18 -9.11 -6.99
CA THR A 148 -0.48 -10.04 -7.92
C THR A 148 -1.83 -9.44 -8.29
N SER A 149 -2.07 -9.19 -9.59
CA SER A 149 -3.24 -8.43 -10.07
C SER A 149 -4.43 -9.34 -10.41
N THR A 150 -4.81 -10.21 -9.47
CA THR A 150 -6.07 -10.97 -9.46
C THR A 150 -6.91 -10.59 -8.24
N TYR A 151 -8.23 -10.55 -8.34
CA TYR A 151 -9.13 -9.97 -7.34
C TYR A 151 -10.26 -10.92 -6.95
N PRO A 152 -10.13 -11.75 -5.89
CA PRO A 152 -8.97 -11.86 -4.99
C PRO A 152 -7.83 -12.71 -5.56
N SER A 153 -6.60 -12.43 -5.11
CA SER A 153 -5.42 -13.26 -5.40
C SER A 153 -5.44 -14.56 -4.61
N ALA A 154 -4.98 -15.67 -5.24
CA ALA A 154 -4.74 -16.92 -4.55
C ALA A 154 -3.47 -16.83 -3.68
N PHE A 155 -3.45 -17.52 -2.54
CA PHE A 155 -2.35 -17.40 -1.59
C PHE A 155 -1.01 -17.93 -2.12
N ASP A 156 -1.04 -18.97 -2.92
CA ASP A 156 0.13 -19.60 -3.55
C ASP A 156 0.73 -18.78 -4.71
N GLU A 157 -0.01 -17.75 -5.18
CA GLU A 157 0.46 -16.82 -6.21
C GLU A 157 1.06 -15.52 -5.64
N LEU A 158 1.01 -15.29 -4.31
CA LEU A 158 1.43 -14.01 -3.70
C LEU A 158 2.95 -13.80 -3.74
N ASN A 159 3.74 -14.85 -3.69
CA ASN A 159 5.21 -14.83 -3.81
C ASN A 159 5.89 -13.66 -3.08
N LEU A 160 5.65 -13.50 -1.78
CA LEU A 160 6.15 -12.37 -0.99
C LEU A 160 7.68 -12.23 -0.99
N SER A 161 8.41 -13.29 -1.31
CA SER A 161 9.87 -13.25 -1.47
C SER A 161 10.31 -12.33 -2.62
N ALA A 162 9.43 -12.05 -3.59
CA ALA A 162 9.70 -11.10 -4.67
C ALA A 162 9.93 -9.66 -4.16
N ILE A 163 9.46 -9.31 -2.96
CA ILE A 163 9.74 -8.02 -2.31
C ILE A 163 11.26 -7.83 -2.16
N GLN A 164 11.94 -8.87 -1.66
CA GLN A 164 13.40 -8.84 -1.52
C GLN A 164 14.10 -8.81 -2.89
N THR A 165 13.63 -9.63 -3.83
CA THR A 165 14.19 -9.68 -5.19
C THR A 165 14.15 -8.33 -5.90
N LEU A 166 13.00 -7.62 -5.80
CA LEU A 166 12.85 -6.28 -6.37
C LEU A 166 13.77 -5.27 -5.70
N ARG A 167 13.89 -5.32 -4.38
CA ARG A 167 14.77 -4.42 -3.61
C ARG A 167 16.23 -4.62 -3.99
N ASP A 168 16.68 -5.87 -4.04
CA ASP A 168 18.08 -6.21 -4.37
C ASP A 168 18.41 -5.84 -5.83
N ARG A 169 17.41 -5.91 -6.72
CA ARG A 169 17.59 -5.64 -8.15
C ARG A 169 17.65 -4.15 -8.48
N PHE A 170 16.83 -3.32 -7.82
CA PHE A 170 16.62 -1.93 -8.22
C PHE A 170 17.14 -0.92 -7.21
N ASP A 171 17.56 -1.35 -6.02
CA ASP A 171 18.03 -0.50 -4.91
C ASP A 171 17.07 0.65 -4.59
N VAL A 172 15.76 0.34 -4.57
CA VAL A 172 14.69 1.26 -4.19
C VAL A 172 13.83 0.65 -3.08
N PRO A 173 13.13 1.47 -2.29
CA PRO A 173 12.13 0.96 -1.34
C PRO A 173 11.07 0.13 -2.06
N VAL A 174 10.71 -1.02 -1.47
CA VAL A 174 9.68 -1.92 -2.01
C VAL A 174 8.59 -2.12 -0.98
N GLY A 175 7.35 -1.89 -1.39
CA GLY A 175 6.15 -2.16 -0.63
C GLY A 175 5.38 -3.36 -1.19
N TYR A 176 4.16 -3.53 -0.71
CA TYR A 176 3.25 -4.60 -1.11
C TYR A 176 1.84 -4.04 -1.40
N SER A 177 1.28 -4.38 -2.55
CA SER A 177 -0.12 -4.11 -2.91
C SER A 177 -0.88 -5.42 -2.90
N GLY A 178 -1.68 -5.64 -1.86
CA GLY A 178 -2.34 -6.92 -1.58
C GLY A 178 -3.78 -6.95 -2.09
N HIS A 179 -4.11 -8.01 -2.84
CA HIS A 179 -5.46 -8.27 -3.37
C HIS A 179 -6.04 -9.60 -2.84
N GLU A 180 -5.36 -10.23 -1.91
CA GLU A 180 -5.78 -11.46 -1.25
C GLU A 180 -6.90 -11.22 -0.22
N LYS A 181 -7.60 -12.29 0.17
CA LYS A 181 -8.56 -12.24 1.27
C LYS A 181 -7.86 -12.18 2.62
N GLY A 182 -8.40 -11.38 3.55
CA GLY A 182 -7.89 -11.27 4.91
C GLY A 182 -6.71 -10.30 5.03
N VAL A 183 -5.97 -10.37 6.15
CA VAL A 183 -4.93 -9.39 6.52
C VAL A 183 -3.54 -9.98 6.70
N TYR A 184 -3.44 -11.29 6.93
CA TYR A 184 -2.18 -11.93 7.29
C TYR A 184 -1.09 -11.83 6.23
N PRO A 185 -1.34 -12.05 4.93
CA PRO A 185 -0.27 -11.90 3.93
C PRO A 185 0.29 -10.50 3.89
N SER A 186 -0.54 -9.46 4.08
CA SER A 186 -0.07 -8.08 4.17
C SER A 186 0.84 -7.85 5.38
N VAL A 187 0.57 -8.50 6.53
CA VAL A 187 1.47 -8.47 7.70
C VAL A 187 2.76 -9.24 7.41
N PHE A 188 2.67 -10.39 6.73
CA PHE A 188 3.84 -11.15 6.33
C PHE A 188 4.70 -10.39 5.32
N ALA A 189 4.09 -9.62 4.41
CA ALA A 189 4.83 -8.75 3.50
C ALA A 189 5.68 -7.72 4.26
N VAL A 190 5.16 -7.13 5.35
CA VAL A 190 5.95 -6.25 6.24
C VAL A 190 7.09 -7.01 6.90
N ALA A 191 6.87 -8.26 7.34
CA ALA A 191 7.94 -9.11 7.87
C ALA A 191 9.01 -9.45 6.83
N HIS A 192 8.64 -9.52 5.54
CA HIS A 192 9.56 -9.63 4.40
C HIS A 192 10.21 -8.28 4.01
N GLY A 193 9.94 -7.22 4.76
CA GLY A 193 10.56 -5.90 4.58
C GLY A 193 9.81 -4.96 3.64
N ALA A 194 8.53 -5.19 3.39
CA ALA A 194 7.71 -4.20 2.69
C ALA A 194 7.66 -2.90 3.51
N CYS A 195 8.09 -1.80 2.87
CA CYS A 195 8.09 -0.46 3.49
C CYS A 195 6.69 0.18 3.52
N LEU A 196 5.76 -0.31 2.71
CA LEU A 196 4.43 0.25 2.51
C LEU A 196 3.47 -0.89 2.15
N VAL A 197 2.24 -0.81 2.64
CA VAL A 197 1.17 -1.76 2.29
C VAL A 197 -0.01 -1.00 1.71
N GLU A 198 -0.43 -1.41 0.52
CA GLU A 198 -1.64 -0.93 -0.15
C GLU A 198 -2.72 -2.02 -0.10
N ARG A 199 -3.95 -1.64 0.23
CA ARG A 199 -5.11 -2.55 0.20
C ARG A 199 -6.35 -1.82 -0.30
N HIS A 200 -7.17 -2.54 -1.06
CA HIS A 200 -8.54 -2.12 -1.35
C HIS A 200 -9.37 -2.09 -0.07
N ILE A 201 -10.25 -1.09 0.05
CA ILE A 201 -11.18 -0.95 1.16
C ILE A 201 -12.63 -0.84 0.66
N THR A 202 -13.57 -1.30 1.47
CA THR A 202 -15.00 -1.17 1.22
C THR A 202 -15.74 -1.00 2.55
N LEU A 203 -16.91 -0.41 2.53
CA LEU A 203 -17.80 -0.41 3.70
C LEU A 203 -18.45 -1.78 3.91
N ASP A 204 -18.76 -2.48 2.82
CA ASP A 204 -19.38 -3.80 2.83
C ASP A 204 -18.95 -4.57 1.57
N ARG A 205 -18.42 -5.78 1.73
CA ARG A 205 -17.97 -6.65 0.62
C ARG A 205 -19.10 -7.21 -0.23
N THR A 206 -20.35 -7.07 0.20
CA THR A 206 -21.52 -7.43 -0.58
C THR A 206 -21.98 -6.33 -1.53
N MET A 207 -21.40 -5.13 -1.42
CA MET A 207 -21.69 -4.03 -2.36
C MET A 207 -21.28 -4.41 -3.78
N TRP A 208 -21.95 -3.77 -4.74
CA TRP A 208 -21.64 -3.95 -6.14
C TRP A 208 -20.23 -3.42 -6.50
N GLY A 209 -19.48 -4.19 -7.29
CA GLY A 209 -18.16 -3.85 -7.78
C GLY A 209 -17.27 -5.08 -7.95
N THR A 210 -16.27 -4.98 -8.81
CA THR A 210 -15.38 -6.10 -9.16
C THR A 210 -14.39 -6.45 -8.03
N ASP A 211 -14.00 -5.47 -7.21
CA ASP A 211 -12.89 -5.59 -6.26
C ASP A 211 -13.36 -5.79 -4.81
N GLN A 212 -14.69 -5.81 -4.57
CA GLN A 212 -15.25 -5.88 -3.22
C GLN A 212 -14.81 -7.15 -2.47
N ALA A 213 -14.69 -8.29 -3.17
CA ALA A 213 -14.27 -9.55 -2.58
C ALA A 213 -12.84 -9.52 -2.03
N ALA A 214 -11.93 -8.73 -2.64
CA ALA A 214 -10.55 -8.54 -2.22
C ALA A 214 -10.39 -7.38 -1.22
N SER A 215 -11.43 -6.57 -1.02
CA SER A 215 -11.39 -5.38 -0.18
C SER A 215 -11.48 -5.69 1.31
N LEU A 216 -10.88 -4.84 2.11
CA LEU A 216 -10.99 -4.88 3.57
C LEU A 216 -12.12 -3.94 4.05
N GLU A 217 -12.97 -4.45 4.90
CA GLU A 217 -13.96 -3.66 5.62
C GLU A 217 -13.29 -2.87 6.78
N PRO A 218 -13.96 -1.89 7.41
CA PRO A 218 -13.39 -1.06 8.46
C PRO A 218 -12.76 -1.84 9.63
N LYS A 219 -13.34 -3.01 9.97
CA LYS A 219 -12.77 -3.91 10.98
C LYS A 219 -11.46 -4.53 10.50
N GLY A 220 -11.41 -4.94 9.22
CA GLY A 220 -10.22 -5.53 8.61
C GLY A 220 -9.05 -4.53 8.58
N ILE A 221 -9.30 -3.28 8.17
CA ILE A 221 -8.29 -2.21 8.17
C ILE A 221 -7.75 -1.98 9.58
N ARG A 222 -8.63 -1.84 10.58
CA ARG A 222 -8.18 -1.67 11.98
C ARG A 222 -7.33 -2.84 12.46
N THR A 223 -7.69 -4.07 12.09
CA THR A 223 -6.92 -5.27 12.43
C THR A 223 -5.56 -5.26 11.76
N LEU A 224 -5.50 -4.93 10.46
CA LEU A 224 -4.26 -4.84 9.71
C LEU A 224 -3.30 -3.81 10.32
N VAL A 225 -3.77 -2.60 10.57
CA VAL A 225 -2.96 -1.52 11.18
C VAL A 225 -2.41 -1.97 12.54
N LYS A 226 -3.27 -2.53 13.42
CA LYS A 226 -2.83 -3.03 14.72
C LYS A 226 -1.77 -4.11 14.59
N ALA A 227 -1.93 -5.04 13.65
CA ALA A 227 -0.98 -6.14 13.45
C ALA A 227 0.37 -5.64 12.93
N ILE A 228 0.38 -4.67 12.01
CA ILE A 228 1.62 -4.04 11.52
C ILE A 228 2.33 -3.29 12.65
N ARG A 229 1.62 -2.47 13.44
CA ARG A 229 2.21 -1.76 14.58
C ARG A 229 2.72 -2.71 15.67
N LEU A 230 2.02 -3.82 15.90
CA LEU A 230 2.51 -4.87 16.79
C LEU A 230 3.81 -5.49 16.26
N TYR A 231 3.87 -5.80 14.94
CA TYR A 231 5.09 -6.34 14.33
C TYR A 231 6.28 -5.39 14.50
N GLU A 232 6.11 -4.09 14.29
CA GLU A 232 7.15 -3.09 14.52
C GLU A 232 7.73 -3.18 15.95
N THR A 233 6.87 -3.41 16.94
CA THR A 233 7.29 -3.55 18.34
C THR A 233 8.01 -4.87 18.59
N VAL A 234 7.50 -6.00 18.07
CA VAL A 234 8.02 -7.34 18.40
C VAL A 234 9.21 -7.74 17.54
N ARG A 235 9.45 -7.07 16.42
CA ARG A 235 10.61 -7.33 15.55
C ARG A 235 11.93 -7.20 16.31
N GLY A 236 12.02 -6.22 17.20
CA GLY A 236 13.21 -5.96 18.01
C GLY A 236 14.43 -5.56 17.19
N ASP A 237 15.59 -5.62 17.83
CA ASP A 237 16.90 -5.23 17.29
C ASP A 237 17.74 -6.42 16.76
N GLY A 238 17.22 -7.65 16.86
CA GLY A 238 17.92 -8.89 16.48
C GLY A 238 19.02 -9.32 17.46
N ILE A 239 19.28 -8.55 18.52
CA ILE A 239 20.30 -8.89 19.51
C ILE A 239 19.70 -9.86 20.53
N LYS A 240 20.27 -11.08 20.61
CA LYS A 240 19.86 -12.05 21.63
C LYS A 240 20.48 -11.67 22.97
N LYS A 241 19.64 -11.24 23.91
CA LYS A 241 20.04 -10.80 25.26
C LYS A 241 19.08 -11.37 26.33
N VAL A 242 19.49 -11.30 27.58
CA VAL A 242 18.62 -11.60 28.73
C VAL A 242 17.92 -10.30 29.13
N TYR A 243 16.60 -10.28 29.07
CA TYR A 243 15.83 -9.13 29.52
C TYR A 243 15.72 -9.08 31.05
N PRO A 244 15.62 -7.91 31.68
CA PRO A 244 15.46 -7.78 33.13
C PRO A 244 14.31 -8.63 33.70
N SER A 245 13.22 -8.78 32.94
CA SER A 245 12.08 -9.63 33.31
C SER A 245 12.40 -11.13 33.35
N GLU A 246 13.43 -11.59 32.65
CA GLU A 246 13.86 -12.99 32.63
C GLU A 246 14.78 -13.35 33.85
N ILE A 247 15.45 -12.35 34.43
CA ILE A 247 16.45 -12.58 35.50
C ILE A 247 15.88 -13.37 36.70
N PRO A 248 14.70 -13.04 37.24
CA PRO A 248 14.12 -13.82 38.35
C PRO A 248 13.80 -15.27 37.96
N ILE A 249 13.31 -15.44 36.68
CA ILE A 249 12.98 -16.78 36.17
C ILE A 249 14.24 -17.58 35.91
N MET A 250 15.28 -16.95 35.37
CA MET A 250 16.58 -17.55 35.16
C MET A 250 17.18 -18.04 36.48
N LYS A 251 17.15 -17.24 37.56
CA LYS A 251 17.64 -17.62 38.88
C LYS A 251 16.87 -18.82 39.45
N LYS A 252 15.56 -18.92 39.18
CA LYS A 252 14.70 -19.99 39.67
C LYS A 252 14.87 -21.30 38.90
N LEU A 253 15.01 -21.25 37.58
CA LEU A 253 14.91 -22.45 36.75
C LEU A 253 16.25 -22.96 36.21
N ARG A 254 17.29 -22.13 36.15
CA ARG A 254 18.58 -22.54 35.60
C ARG A 254 19.32 -23.45 36.56
N ARG A 255 19.54 -24.70 36.17
CA ARG A 255 20.23 -25.72 37.01
C ARG A 255 21.76 -25.57 36.99
N LYS A 256 22.34 -25.18 35.87
CA LYS A 256 23.76 -24.91 35.67
C LYS A 256 23.92 -23.62 34.92
N GLY A 257 24.71 -22.68 35.37
CA GLY A 257 25.06 -21.46 34.70
C GLY A 257 26.46 -21.55 34.08
N LEU A 258 26.71 -20.90 32.96
CA LEU A 258 28.06 -20.47 32.63
C LEU A 258 28.44 -19.43 33.69
N ASN A 259 29.63 -19.57 34.31
CA ASN A 259 30.20 -18.51 35.13
C ASN A 259 30.60 -17.36 34.18
N LEU A 260 29.65 -16.50 33.85
CA LEU A 260 29.93 -15.25 33.15
C LEU A 260 30.49 -14.28 34.22
N THR A 261 31.81 -14.26 34.34
CA THR A 261 32.55 -13.30 35.19
C THR A 261 32.69 -11.94 34.54
N ASP A 262 32.09 -11.72 33.35
CA ASP A 262 32.11 -10.47 32.64
C ASP A 262 30.82 -9.68 32.84
N GLU A 263 30.90 -8.57 33.57
CA GLU A 263 29.80 -7.59 33.76
C GLU A 263 29.38 -6.89 32.44
N SER A 264 30.02 -7.17 31.32
CA SER A 264 29.70 -6.60 30.00
C SER A 264 28.58 -7.30 29.23
N ALA A 265 27.96 -8.35 29.83
CA ALA A 265 26.89 -9.13 29.20
C ALA A 265 25.49 -8.90 29.79
N ILE A 266 25.28 -7.78 30.53
CA ILE A 266 23.98 -7.40 31.10
C ILE A 266 23.52 -6.09 30.46
#